data_10c31cca7cec8a612441219f544258a1
#
_entry.id   10c31cca7cec8a612441219f544258a1
#
_cell.length_a   1.000
_cell.length_b   1.000
_cell.length_c   1.000
_cell.angle_alpha   90.00
_cell.angle_beta   90.00
_cell.angle_gamma   90.00
#
_symmetry.space_group_name_H-M   'P 1'
#
loop_
_entity.id
_entity.type
_entity.pdbx_description
1 polymer ?
#
loop_
_entity_poly.entity_id
_entity_poly.type
_entity_poly.pdbx_seq_one_letter_code
_entity_poly.pdbx_strand_id
1 'polypeptide(L)'
;MILPIVAYGNPVLRKVARDIDENYPDLAKLIEDMWETMYASHGVGLAAPQVNKDIRLFVMDSAQIFANMDDEEKSEGNYPDAPGIKQVFINAHVVEEIGDDWAYNEGCLSIPKIREDIYRAEEVTVSYQDENFKHHTKTFDGVTARIILHEYDHIDGKLFIDKLSPLKRKLLRRKLDDISKGNISVDYKMVFPK
;
A
#
# COMPACT_ATOMS: atom_id res chain seq x y z
N MET A 1 -9.21 10.62 12.84
CA MET A 1 -7.97 11.11 13.54
C MET A 1 -6.75 10.62 12.77
N ILE A 2 -5.77 11.51 12.52
CA ILE A 2 -4.55 11.11 11.81
C ILE A 2 -3.69 10.21 12.71
N LEU A 3 -3.47 8.97 12.27
CA LEU A 3 -2.67 7.97 12.96
C LEU A 3 -1.18 8.14 12.61
N PRO A 4 -0.26 7.83 13.54
CA PRO A 4 1.16 7.82 13.20
C PRO A 4 1.51 6.59 12.36
N ILE A 5 2.34 6.78 11.33
CA ILE A 5 2.81 5.71 10.44
C ILE A 5 4.08 5.10 11.00
N VAL A 6 4.14 3.78 11.11
CA VAL A 6 5.35 3.08 11.59
C VAL A 6 6.42 3.04 10.51
N ALA A 7 7.64 3.36 10.90
CA ALA A 7 8.79 3.39 10.02
C ALA A 7 9.35 1.98 9.75
N TYR A 8 10.07 1.85 8.64
CA TYR A 8 10.91 0.71 8.32
C TYR A 8 11.74 0.26 9.53
N GLY A 9 11.86 -1.05 9.69
CA GLY A 9 12.52 -1.67 10.84
C GLY A 9 11.56 -2.04 11.97
N ASN A 10 10.32 -1.52 11.99
CA ASN A 10 9.33 -1.93 12.96
C ASN A 10 8.88 -3.39 12.69
N PRO A 11 8.90 -4.27 13.71
CA PRO A 11 8.55 -5.69 13.54
C PRO A 11 7.15 -5.95 12.97
N VAL A 12 6.17 -5.05 13.22
CA VAL A 12 4.80 -5.23 12.71
C VAL A 12 4.76 -5.26 11.17
N LEU A 13 5.65 -4.54 10.49
CA LEU A 13 5.74 -4.51 9.03
C LEU A 13 6.25 -5.84 8.42
N ARG A 14 6.74 -6.75 9.25
CA ARG A 14 7.25 -8.07 8.84
C ARG A 14 6.38 -9.22 9.29
N LYS A 15 5.24 -8.93 9.93
CA LYS A 15 4.27 -9.95 10.30
C LYS A 15 3.30 -10.20 9.17
N VAL A 16 2.93 -11.47 8.99
CA VAL A 16 1.75 -11.83 8.22
C VAL A 16 0.53 -11.44 9.04
N ALA A 17 -0.25 -10.52 8.53
CA ALA A 17 -1.44 -10.02 9.19
C ALA A 17 -2.54 -11.09 9.24
N ARG A 18 -3.36 -11.04 10.28
CA ARG A 18 -4.45 -12.01 10.52
C ARG A 18 -5.76 -11.50 9.93
N ASP A 19 -6.62 -12.44 9.55
CA ASP A 19 -7.99 -12.15 9.18
C ASP A 19 -8.77 -11.62 10.40
N ILE A 20 -9.81 -10.84 10.13
CA ILE A 20 -10.72 -10.30 11.13
C ILE A 20 -12.17 -10.66 10.77
N ASP A 21 -13.06 -10.59 11.74
CA ASP A 21 -14.50 -10.72 11.56
C ASP A 21 -15.25 -9.40 11.85
N GLU A 22 -16.55 -9.42 11.66
CA GLU A 22 -17.43 -8.25 11.87
C GLU A 22 -17.46 -7.72 13.31
N ASN A 23 -16.98 -8.51 14.27
CA ASN A 23 -16.88 -8.11 15.68
C ASN A 23 -15.55 -7.44 16.04
N TYR A 24 -14.68 -7.18 15.04
CA TYR A 24 -13.43 -6.47 15.31
C TYR A 24 -13.72 -5.08 15.90
N PRO A 25 -13.18 -4.76 17.10
CA PRO A 25 -13.55 -3.57 17.84
C PRO A 25 -13.18 -2.29 17.07
N ASP A 26 -14.12 -1.34 17.02
CA ASP A 26 -13.95 -0.01 16.44
C ASP A 26 -13.49 -0.01 14.96
N LEU A 27 -13.83 -1.06 14.18
CA LEU A 27 -13.36 -1.22 12.80
C LEU A 27 -13.72 -0.02 11.91
N ALA A 28 -14.97 0.44 11.99
CA ALA A 28 -15.44 1.58 11.20
C ALA A 28 -14.61 2.84 11.50
N LYS A 29 -14.30 3.07 12.77
CA LYS A 29 -13.46 4.21 13.19
C LYS A 29 -12.00 4.04 12.71
N LEU A 30 -11.47 2.84 12.76
CA LEU A 30 -10.13 2.55 12.24
C LEU A 30 -10.05 2.82 10.73
N ILE A 31 -11.04 2.38 9.95
CA ILE A 31 -11.10 2.62 8.49
C ILE A 31 -11.17 4.12 8.20
N GLU A 32 -12.02 4.87 8.92
CA GLU A 32 -12.09 6.33 8.79
C GLU A 32 -10.74 7.00 9.08
N ASP A 33 -10.09 6.61 10.18
CA ASP A 33 -8.79 7.15 10.59
C ASP A 33 -7.68 6.77 9.57
N MET A 34 -7.74 5.57 8.96
CA MET A 34 -6.82 5.16 7.91
C MET A 34 -6.99 6.00 6.64
N TRP A 35 -8.23 6.28 6.21
CA TRP A 35 -8.49 7.18 5.09
C TRP A 35 -7.93 8.58 5.35
N GLU A 36 -8.24 9.16 6.52
CA GLU A 36 -7.73 10.48 6.91
C GLU A 36 -6.20 10.51 6.92
N THR A 37 -5.57 9.46 7.48
CA THR A 37 -4.11 9.33 7.55
C THR A 37 -3.48 9.21 6.15
N MET A 38 -4.05 8.38 5.28
CA MET A 38 -3.58 8.18 3.92
C MET A 38 -3.54 9.51 3.15
N TYR A 39 -4.65 10.26 3.14
CA TYR A 39 -4.71 11.53 2.42
C TYR A 39 -3.81 12.60 3.05
N ALA A 40 -3.78 12.71 4.39
CA ALA A 40 -2.92 13.67 5.08
C ALA A 40 -1.43 13.39 4.88
N SER A 41 -1.06 12.16 4.52
CA SER A 41 0.32 11.75 4.23
C SER A 41 0.63 11.69 2.72
N HIS A 42 -0.28 12.19 1.87
CA HIS A 42 -0.16 12.17 0.40
C HIS A 42 -0.01 10.75 -0.19
N GLY A 43 -0.63 9.77 0.46
CA GLY A 43 -0.64 8.37 0.02
C GLY A 43 -1.79 8.06 -0.94
N VAL A 44 -1.62 7.01 -1.74
CA VAL A 44 -2.64 6.42 -2.61
C VAL A 44 -3.16 5.09 -2.08
N GLY A 45 -2.49 4.53 -1.09
CA GLY A 45 -2.85 3.35 -0.33
C GLY A 45 -2.26 3.40 1.08
N LEU A 46 -2.85 2.65 2.00
CA LEU A 46 -2.38 2.50 3.38
C LEU A 46 -2.88 1.18 3.96
N ALA A 47 -1.96 0.34 4.40
CA ALA A 47 -2.27 -0.93 5.05
C ALA A 47 -2.24 -0.84 6.58
N ALA A 48 -3.08 -1.62 7.25
CA ALA A 48 -3.19 -1.63 8.70
C ALA A 48 -1.85 -1.88 9.44
N PRO A 49 -0.93 -2.74 8.95
CA PRO A 49 0.39 -2.86 9.56
C PRO A 49 1.16 -1.54 9.62
N GLN A 50 0.97 -0.63 8.67
CA GLN A 50 1.61 0.69 8.66
C GLN A 50 1.08 1.64 9.76
N VAL A 51 -0.05 1.33 10.37
CA VAL A 51 -0.60 2.02 11.55
C VAL A 51 -0.58 1.13 12.79
N ASN A 52 0.36 0.18 12.82
CA ASN A 52 0.63 -0.73 13.95
C ASN A 52 -0.53 -1.67 14.29
N LYS A 53 -1.27 -2.14 13.28
CA LYS A 53 -2.35 -3.14 13.41
C LYS A 53 -2.01 -4.36 12.56
N ASP A 54 -1.86 -5.53 13.17
CA ASP A 54 -1.50 -6.80 12.51
C ASP A 54 -2.73 -7.53 11.94
N ILE A 55 -3.55 -6.80 11.19
CA ILE A 55 -4.79 -7.31 10.58
C ILE A 55 -4.77 -7.14 9.05
N ARG A 56 -5.46 -8.04 8.34
CA ARG A 56 -5.59 -7.99 6.88
C ARG A 56 -6.63 -6.96 6.46
N LEU A 57 -6.18 -5.70 6.51
CA LEU A 57 -6.96 -4.53 6.13
C LEU A 57 -6.07 -3.54 5.41
N PHE A 58 -6.52 -3.03 4.28
CA PHE A 58 -5.93 -1.85 3.65
C PHE A 58 -7.00 -1.01 2.95
N VAL A 59 -6.69 0.25 2.74
CA VAL A 59 -7.48 1.22 1.99
C VAL A 59 -6.65 1.71 0.80
N MET A 60 -7.28 1.99 -0.33
CA MET A 60 -6.61 2.55 -1.50
C MET A 60 -7.55 3.39 -2.34
N ASP A 61 -7.00 4.41 -2.99
CA ASP A 61 -7.73 5.31 -3.87
C ASP A 61 -6.88 5.62 -5.10
N SER A 62 -7.08 4.85 -6.18
CA SER A 62 -6.45 5.14 -7.47
C SER A 62 -7.17 6.24 -8.24
N ALA A 63 -8.42 6.55 -7.91
CA ALA A 63 -9.19 7.58 -8.61
C ALA A 63 -8.55 8.97 -8.47
N GLN A 64 -7.89 9.26 -7.34
CA GLN A 64 -7.15 10.52 -7.16
C GLN A 64 -5.99 10.69 -8.15
N ILE A 65 -5.36 9.60 -8.62
CA ILE A 65 -4.30 9.66 -9.61
C ILE A 65 -4.87 10.17 -10.94
N PHE A 66 -5.96 9.55 -11.40
CA PHE A 66 -6.61 9.93 -12.66
C PHE A 66 -7.27 11.32 -12.59
N ALA A 67 -7.79 11.71 -11.43
CA ALA A 67 -8.36 13.04 -11.21
C ALA A 67 -7.29 14.14 -11.31
N ASN A 68 -6.05 13.86 -10.94
CA ASN A 68 -4.94 14.80 -10.94
C ASN A 68 -4.14 14.83 -12.25
N MET A 69 -4.37 13.87 -13.17
CA MET A 69 -3.76 13.87 -14.49
C MET A 69 -4.29 15.03 -15.33
N ASP A 70 -3.41 15.69 -16.06
CA ASP A 70 -3.82 16.66 -17.07
C ASP A 70 -4.31 15.98 -18.37
N ASP A 71 -4.81 16.77 -19.31
CA ASP A 71 -5.38 16.25 -20.55
C ASP A 71 -4.31 15.64 -21.48
N GLU A 72 -3.06 16.10 -21.41
CA GLU A 72 -1.93 15.57 -22.16
C GLU A 72 -1.55 14.19 -21.61
N GLU A 73 -1.35 14.07 -20.30
CA GLU A 73 -1.08 12.80 -19.63
C GLU A 73 -2.16 11.76 -19.90
N LYS A 74 -3.46 12.16 -19.85
CA LYS A 74 -4.59 11.26 -20.17
C LYS A 74 -4.59 10.79 -21.61
N SER A 75 -4.14 11.65 -22.54
CA SER A 75 -4.12 11.32 -23.98
C SER A 75 -2.92 10.48 -24.40
N GLU A 76 -1.79 10.62 -23.71
CA GLU A 76 -0.54 9.93 -24.02
C GLU A 76 -0.46 8.53 -23.41
N GLY A 77 -1.17 8.30 -22.30
CA GLY A 77 -1.14 7.03 -21.57
C GLY A 77 -2.27 6.08 -21.95
N ASN A 78 -2.00 4.79 -21.83
CA ASN A 78 -3.03 3.76 -21.85
C ASN A 78 -3.39 3.41 -20.41
N TYR A 79 -4.55 3.86 -19.96
CA TYR A 79 -5.04 3.66 -18.59
C TYR A 79 -6.32 2.81 -18.61
N PRO A 80 -6.20 1.47 -18.72
CA PRO A 80 -7.35 0.57 -18.77
C PRO A 80 -8.19 0.61 -17.50
N ASP A 81 -7.57 0.98 -16.37
CA ASP A 81 -8.18 1.07 -15.05
C ASP A 81 -8.81 2.44 -14.74
N ALA A 82 -8.76 3.41 -15.65
CA ALA A 82 -9.42 4.70 -15.46
C ALA A 82 -10.97 4.55 -15.42
N PRO A 83 -11.67 5.29 -14.56
CA PRO A 83 -11.22 6.42 -13.72
C PRO A 83 -10.65 6.01 -12.35
N GLY A 84 -10.28 4.77 -12.15
CA GLY A 84 -9.80 4.25 -10.89
C GLY A 84 -10.91 3.90 -9.89
N ILE A 85 -10.50 3.50 -8.70
CA ILE A 85 -11.42 3.10 -7.63
C ILE A 85 -10.96 3.67 -6.28
N LYS A 86 -11.92 3.85 -5.38
CA LYS A 86 -11.69 4.06 -3.95
C LYS A 86 -12.32 2.88 -3.21
N GLN A 87 -11.52 2.09 -2.49
CA GLN A 87 -11.99 0.82 -1.94
C GLN A 87 -11.28 0.45 -0.63
N VAL A 88 -12.05 -0.18 0.27
CA VAL A 88 -11.56 -0.88 1.46
C VAL A 88 -11.41 -2.36 1.12
N PHE A 89 -10.30 -2.95 1.55
CA PHE A 89 -10.03 -4.37 1.40
C PHE A 89 -9.82 -5.00 2.78
N ILE A 90 -10.76 -5.86 3.18
CA ILE A 90 -10.68 -6.67 4.41
C ILE A 90 -10.45 -8.11 4.01
N ASN A 91 -9.57 -8.82 4.73
CA ASN A 91 -9.26 -10.24 4.51
C ASN A 91 -8.90 -10.54 3.05
N ALA A 92 -8.12 -9.66 2.43
CA ALA A 92 -7.74 -9.80 1.03
C ALA A 92 -6.76 -10.96 0.84
N HIS A 93 -7.02 -11.77 -0.19
CA HIS A 93 -6.16 -12.86 -0.65
C HIS A 93 -6.01 -12.78 -2.18
N VAL A 94 -4.77 -12.74 -2.66
CA VAL A 94 -4.50 -12.83 -4.10
C VAL A 94 -4.85 -14.24 -4.58
N VAL A 95 -5.71 -14.30 -5.57
CA VAL A 95 -6.11 -15.56 -6.23
C VAL A 95 -5.17 -15.87 -7.39
N GLU A 96 -4.84 -14.85 -8.19
CA GLU A 96 -4.00 -14.99 -9.38
C GLU A 96 -3.36 -13.64 -9.73
N GLU A 97 -2.11 -13.66 -10.17
CA GLU A 97 -1.44 -12.56 -10.85
C GLU A 97 -1.35 -12.91 -12.33
N ILE A 98 -1.73 -12.00 -13.24
CA ILE A 98 -1.96 -12.25 -14.65
C ILE A 98 -1.15 -11.25 -15.49
N GLY A 99 -0.70 -11.71 -16.67
CA GLY A 99 0.06 -10.89 -17.61
C GLY A 99 1.54 -10.82 -17.32
N ASP A 100 2.24 -9.99 -18.08
CA ASP A 100 3.67 -9.77 -17.94
C ASP A 100 3.98 -8.79 -16.81
N ASP A 101 5.16 -8.91 -16.24
CA ASP A 101 5.64 -7.96 -15.26
C ASP A 101 6.03 -6.63 -15.93
N TRP A 102 5.55 -5.52 -15.42
CA TRP A 102 5.93 -4.19 -15.86
C TRP A 102 6.53 -3.35 -14.74
N ALA A 103 7.40 -2.42 -15.09
CA ALA A 103 8.07 -1.56 -14.13
C ALA A 103 7.19 -0.34 -13.79
N TYR A 104 7.08 -0.05 -12.49
CA TYR A 104 6.44 1.17 -12.00
C TYR A 104 7.24 1.75 -10.85
N ASN A 105 7.36 3.07 -10.79
CA ASN A 105 8.12 3.75 -9.74
C ASN A 105 7.31 3.80 -8.44
N GLU A 106 7.59 2.89 -7.52
CA GLU A 106 6.93 2.76 -6.23
C GLU A 106 7.65 3.51 -5.12
N GLY A 107 6.87 4.03 -4.18
CA GLY A 107 7.32 4.54 -2.90
C GLY A 107 6.40 4.01 -1.79
N CYS A 108 6.80 4.19 -0.53
CA CYS A 108 6.03 3.71 0.62
C CYS A 108 6.09 4.72 1.76
N LEU A 109 4.97 4.99 2.41
CA LEU A 109 4.90 5.91 3.55
C LEU A 109 5.74 5.44 4.76
N SER A 110 5.93 4.12 4.89
CA SER A 110 6.82 3.53 5.91
C SER A 110 8.31 3.58 5.53
N ILE A 111 8.63 3.91 4.26
CA ILE A 111 9.99 4.00 3.72
C ILE A 111 10.13 5.33 2.95
N PRO A 112 9.98 6.47 3.64
CA PRO A 112 9.94 7.77 2.98
C PRO A 112 11.23 8.11 2.25
N LYS A 113 11.12 8.94 1.19
CA LYS A 113 12.23 9.43 0.35
C LYS A 113 13.03 8.32 -0.37
N ILE A 114 12.50 7.11 -0.44
CA ILE A 114 13.00 6.05 -1.30
C ILE A 114 11.92 5.70 -2.30
N ARG A 115 12.27 5.78 -3.57
CA ARG A 115 11.45 5.32 -4.69
C ARG A 115 12.32 4.49 -5.62
N GLU A 116 11.77 3.39 -6.12
CA GLU A 116 12.45 2.47 -7.02
C GLU A 116 11.48 1.89 -8.05
N ASP A 117 11.99 1.53 -9.20
CA ASP A 117 11.21 0.82 -10.19
C ASP A 117 11.04 -0.64 -9.77
N ILE A 118 9.79 -1.02 -9.56
CA ILE A 118 9.38 -2.36 -9.11
C ILE A 118 8.61 -3.05 -10.23
N TYR A 119 8.95 -4.32 -10.46
CA TYR A 119 8.27 -5.16 -11.42
C TYR A 119 7.16 -5.95 -10.75
N ARG A 120 5.94 -5.88 -11.30
CA ARG A 120 4.77 -6.65 -10.87
C ARG A 120 3.89 -6.94 -12.08
N ALA A 121 3.07 -7.98 -11.98
CA ALA A 121 2.09 -8.36 -13.00
C ALA A 121 1.15 -7.20 -13.38
N GLU A 122 0.67 -7.24 -14.61
CA GLU A 122 -0.24 -6.23 -15.18
C GLU A 122 -1.60 -6.25 -14.49
N GLU A 123 -2.08 -7.45 -14.14
CA GLU A 123 -3.40 -7.67 -13.55
C GLU A 123 -3.30 -8.54 -12.29
N VAL A 124 -4.26 -8.37 -11.40
CA VAL A 124 -4.41 -9.20 -10.19
C VAL A 124 -5.87 -9.52 -9.92
N THR A 125 -6.18 -10.78 -9.67
CA THR A 125 -7.46 -11.21 -9.14
C THR A 125 -7.36 -11.36 -7.63
N VAL A 126 -8.23 -10.65 -6.90
CA VAL A 126 -8.25 -10.64 -5.43
C VAL A 126 -9.63 -11.05 -4.92
N SER A 127 -9.63 -11.97 -3.96
CA SER A 127 -10.78 -12.27 -3.10
C SER A 127 -10.68 -11.43 -1.83
N TYR A 128 -11.72 -10.68 -1.48
CA TYR A 128 -11.72 -9.79 -0.32
C TYR A 128 -13.13 -9.53 0.19
N GLN A 129 -13.23 -8.88 1.33
CA GLN A 129 -14.48 -8.34 1.86
C GLN A 129 -14.41 -6.80 1.86
N ASP A 130 -15.54 -6.17 1.58
CA ASP A 130 -15.70 -4.72 1.74
C ASP A 130 -15.97 -4.34 3.21
N GLU A 131 -16.19 -3.05 3.49
CA GLU A 131 -16.47 -2.52 4.84
C GLU A 131 -17.75 -3.07 5.48
N ASN A 132 -18.61 -3.73 4.71
CA ASN A 132 -19.81 -4.41 5.18
C ASN A 132 -19.63 -5.93 5.28
N PHE A 133 -18.40 -6.43 5.18
CA PHE A 133 -18.04 -7.85 5.13
C PHE A 133 -18.67 -8.63 3.96
N LYS A 134 -19.13 -7.93 2.93
CA LYS A 134 -19.61 -8.57 1.71
C LYS A 134 -18.43 -9.07 0.88
N HIS A 135 -18.48 -10.34 0.50
CA HIS A 135 -17.44 -10.98 -0.29
C HIS A 135 -17.45 -10.53 -1.75
N HIS A 136 -16.26 -10.31 -2.27
CA HIS A 136 -15.98 -9.98 -3.64
C HIS A 136 -14.80 -10.81 -4.15
N THR A 137 -14.83 -11.16 -5.44
CA THR A 137 -13.67 -11.64 -6.18
C THR A 137 -13.63 -10.84 -7.47
N LYS A 138 -12.59 -10.05 -7.66
CA LYS A 138 -12.47 -9.13 -8.81
C LYS A 138 -11.07 -9.13 -9.35
N THR A 139 -10.96 -8.94 -10.65
CA THR A 139 -9.70 -8.68 -11.35
C THR A 139 -9.54 -7.17 -11.52
N PHE A 140 -8.35 -6.69 -11.23
CA PHE A 140 -7.93 -5.30 -11.37
C PHE A 140 -6.70 -5.27 -12.27
N ASP A 141 -6.51 -4.17 -12.98
CA ASP A 141 -5.40 -3.96 -13.91
C ASP A 141 -4.69 -2.62 -13.65
N GLY A 142 -3.66 -2.35 -14.42
CA GLY A 142 -2.97 -1.06 -14.46
C GLY A 142 -2.41 -0.59 -13.12
N VAL A 143 -2.54 0.73 -12.87
CA VAL A 143 -2.08 1.35 -11.63
C VAL A 143 -2.90 0.91 -10.42
N THR A 144 -4.18 0.60 -10.62
CA THR A 144 -5.06 0.06 -9.58
C THR A 144 -4.53 -1.28 -9.06
N ALA A 145 -4.19 -2.23 -9.97
CA ALA A 145 -3.56 -3.49 -9.60
C ALA A 145 -2.22 -3.28 -8.89
N ARG A 146 -1.43 -2.30 -9.34
CA ARG A 146 -0.14 -1.91 -8.75
C ARG A 146 -0.28 -1.53 -7.28
N ILE A 147 -1.23 -0.66 -6.96
CA ILE A 147 -1.48 -0.22 -5.59
C ILE A 147 -1.98 -1.40 -4.75
N ILE A 148 -2.93 -2.19 -5.26
CA ILE A 148 -3.45 -3.37 -4.55
C ILE A 148 -2.31 -4.33 -4.19
N LEU A 149 -1.42 -4.65 -5.12
CA LEU A 149 -0.29 -5.56 -4.88
C LEU A 149 0.71 -4.98 -3.87
N HIS A 150 0.91 -3.66 -3.86
CA HIS A 150 1.77 -2.99 -2.89
C HIS A 150 1.18 -3.10 -1.46
N GLU A 151 -0.11 -2.78 -1.29
CA GLU A 151 -0.78 -2.85 0.01
C GLU A 151 -0.97 -4.31 0.47
N TYR A 152 -1.17 -5.23 -0.47
CA TYR A 152 -1.22 -6.66 -0.19
C TYR A 152 0.11 -7.18 0.36
N ASP A 153 1.24 -6.74 -0.20
CA ASP A 153 2.56 -7.08 0.34
C ASP A 153 2.67 -6.69 1.83
N HIS A 154 2.15 -5.53 2.22
CA HIS A 154 2.17 -5.09 3.63
C HIS A 154 1.42 -6.03 4.57
N ILE A 155 0.25 -6.54 4.16
CA ILE A 155 -0.50 -7.49 4.98
C ILE A 155 0.10 -8.90 4.96
N ASP A 156 1.00 -9.18 4.03
CA ASP A 156 1.82 -10.41 3.97
C ASP A 156 3.21 -10.27 4.61
N GLY A 157 3.48 -9.14 5.28
CA GLY A 157 4.77 -8.87 5.93
C GLY A 157 5.93 -8.62 4.97
N LYS A 158 5.62 -8.23 3.74
CA LYS A 158 6.57 -7.92 2.67
C LYS A 158 6.63 -6.40 2.44
N LEU A 159 7.75 -5.93 1.90
CA LEU A 159 7.95 -4.53 1.52
C LEU A 159 8.42 -4.47 0.07
N PHE A 160 8.08 -3.38 -0.64
CA PHE A 160 8.45 -3.23 -2.06
C PHE A 160 9.96 -3.38 -2.32
N ILE A 161 10.80 -2.98 -1.35
CA ILE A 161 12.26 -3.14 -1.43
C ILE A 161 12.72 -4.60 -1.45
N ASP A 162 11.90 -5.56 -1.03
CA ASP A 162 12.22 -6.99 -1.07
C ASP A 162 12.28 -7.51 -2.51
N LYS A 163 11.58 -6.84 -3.43
CA LYS A 163 11.57 -7.14 -4.87
C LYS A 163 12.82 -6.62 -5.61
N LEU A 164 13.63 -5.79 -4.95
CA LEU A 164 14.87 -5.26 -5.52
C LEU A 164 15.99 -6.29 -5.55
N SER A 165 16.90 -6.15 -6.52
CA SER A 165 18.12 -6.95 -6.57
C SER A 165 18.96 -6.77 -5.29
N PRO A 166 19.77 -7.78 -4.93
CA PRO A 166 20.67 -7.68 -3.76
C PRO A 166 21.60 -6.46 -3.82
N LEU A 167 22.05 -6.09 -5.01
CA LEU A 167 22.92 -4.91 -5.21
C LEU A 167 22.16 -3.62 -4.90
N LYS A 168 20.95 -3.45 -5.44
CA LYS A 168 20.11 -2.27 -5.16
C LYS A 168 19.79 -2.16 -3.66
N ARG A 169 19.39 -3.27 -3.01
CA ARG A 169 19.17 -3.28 -1.55
C ARG A 169 20.41 -2.87 -0.75
N LYS A 170 21.58 -3.34 -1.17
CA LYS A 170 22.84 -2.95 -0.52
C LYS A 170 23.12 -1.45 -0.64
N LEU A 171 22.85 -0.85 -1.80
CA LEU A 171 23.00 0.59 -2.02
C LEU A 171 22.06 1.43 -1.15
N LEU A 172 20.86 0.92 -0.90
CA LEU A 172 19.84 1.59 -0.07
C LEU A 172 20.06 1.42 1.45
N ARG A 173 20.96 0.51 1.87
CA ARG A 173 21.12 0.13 3.28
C ARG A 173 21.29 1.32 4.22
N ARG A 174 22.15 2.28 3.86
CA ARG A 174 22.38 3.48 4.70
C ARG A 174 21.10 4.31 4.87
N LYS A 175 20.37 4.54 3.76
CA LYS A 175 19.09 5.29 3.81
C LYS A 175 18.04 4.56 4.64
N LEU A 176 17.96 3.24 4.53
CA LEU A 176 17.05 2.41 5.32
C LEU A 176 17.41 2.44 6.82
N ASP A 177 18.70 2.39 7.14
CA ASP A 177 19.18 2.54 8.52
C ASP A 177 18.84 3.93 9.09
N ASP A 178 19.00 4.99 8.31
CA ASP A 178 18.63 6.35 8.72
C ASP A 178 17.12 6.46 9.00
N ILE A 179 16.27 5.85 8.15
CA ILE A 179 14.82 5.80 8.38
C ILE A 179 14.51 5.05 9.68
N SER A 180 15.09 3.86 9.88
CA SER A 180 14.81 3.05 11.07
C SER A 180 15.25 3.72 12.38
N LYS A 181 16.25 4.60 12.32
CA LYS A 181 16.77 5.36 13.47
C LYS A 181 16.08 6.72 13.67
N GLY A 182 15.14 7.07 12.80
CA GLY A 182 14.47 8.38 12.87
C GLY A 182 15.31 9.55 12.36
N ASN A 183 16.42 9.29 11.65
CA ASN A 183 17.28 10.30 11.04
C ASN A 183 16.70 10.80 9.70
N ILE A 184 15.41 11.12 9.70
CA ILE A 184 14.69 11.56 8.52
C ILE A 184 13.64 12.59 8.90
N SER A 185 13.41 13.56 8.02
CA SER A 185 12.35 14.55 8.18
C SER A 185 11.26 14.29 7.13
N VAL A 186 10.02 14.19 7.58
CA VAL A 186 8.79 14.09 6.78
C VAL A 186 7.74 15.04 7.35
N ASP A 187 6.70 15.31 6.59
CA ASP A 187 5.60 16.21 6.95
C ASP A 187 4.40 15.49 7.62
N TYR A 188 4.52 14.20 7.88
CA TYR A 188 3.53 13.40 8.60
C TYR A 188 4.13 12.71 9.84
N LYS A 189 3.25 12.29 10.76
CA LYS A 189 3.68 11.63 12.00
C LYS A 189 4.20 10.22 11.75
N MET A 190 5.39 9.92 12.27
CA MET A 190 5.98 8.59 12.24
C MET A 190 6.31 8.05 13.63
N VAL A 191 6.28 6.72 13.74
CA VAL A 191 6.78 5.96 14.90
C VAL A 191 7.97 5.12 14.43
N PHE A 192 9.09 5.33 15.06
CA PHE A 192 10.34 4.61 14.74
C PHE A 192 10.51 3.39 15.63
N PRO A 193 11.24 2.34 15.17
CA PRO A 193 11.61 1.21 16.00
C PRO A 193 12.36 1.64 17.28
N LYS A 194 12.12 0.90 18.37
CA LYS A 194 12.85 1.09 19.63
C LYS A 194 14.12 0.27 19.65
#